data_2350833f72443b60c800a2f13fa2ab94
#
_entry.id   2350833f72443b60c800a2f13fa2ab94
#
_cell.length_a   1.000
_cell.length_b   1.000
_cell.length_c   1.000
_cell.angle_alpha   90.00
_cell.angle_beta   90.00
_cell.angle_gamma   90.00
#
_symmetry.space_group_name_H-M   'P 1'
#
loop_
_entity.id
_entity.type
_entity.pdbx_description
1 polymer ?
#
loop_
_entity_poly.entity_id
_entity_poly.type
_entity_poly.pdbx_seq_one_letter_code
_entity_poly.pdbx_strand_id
1 'polypeptide(L)'
;MKIKRSERLIDMTAYILSHPHTLTPLTFFVKKYESAKSSISEDLTIIKKTFKDRGFGTLETVAGAAGGVIFTPEIPFDTAKEMVTGLCGRLSEQDRLLPGGYVYLSDLLGEPQLLKQIGQIIASQYVGKEIDAVMTVATKGVPIAQAVSHYLNVPFVIVRRDSKITEGSTVSVNYVSGSSERIEKMELSKRSLKRGSRVLVVDDFMKGGGTVNGMKALIEEFEAELVGITVFAESTFSGRRMIEDYTSLLCVKDVDIRTKNITVVPGNYFDTDNNN
;
A
#
# COMPACT_ATOMS: atom_id res chain seq x y z
N MET A 1 -37.93 3.41 14.13
CA MET A 1 -38.26 2.01 13.70
C MET A 1 -37.09 1.12 14.16
N LYS A 2 -37.39 0.10 14.99
CA LYS A 2 -36.31 -0.75 15.53
C LYS A 2 -35.67 -1.56 14.40
N ILE A 3 -34.37 -1.39 14.14
CA ILE A 3 -33.63 -2.08 13.11
C ILE A 3 -33.60 -3.58 13.40
N LYS A 4 -33.79 -4.44 12.39
CA LYS A 4 -33.69 -5.89 12.52
C LYS A 4 -32.22 -6.30 12.71
N ARG A 5 -31.96 -7.44 13.38
CA ARG A 5 -30.62 -7.94 13.63
C ARG A 5 -29.80 -8.13 12.33
N SER A 6 -30.41 -8.66 11.29
CA SER A 6 -29.76 -8.84 9.97
C SER A 6 -29.35 -7.52 9.35
N GLU A 7 -30.21 -6.52 9.38
CA GLU A 7 -29.91 -5.16 8.86
C GLU A 7 -28.79 -4.52 9.66
N ARG A 8 -28.81 -4.68 11.00
CA ARG A 8 -27.77 -4.17 11.90
C ARG A 8 -26.42 -4.82 11.64
N LEU A 9 -26.35 -6.16 11.43
CA LEU A 9 -25.12 -6.86 11.07
C LEU A 9 -24.52 -6.34 9.77
N ILE A 10 -25.34 -6.14 8.74
CA ILE A 10 -24.92 -5.61 7.45
C ILE A 10 -24.35 -4.20 7.59
N ASP A 11 -25.08 -3.30 8.29
CA ASP A 11 -24.67 -1.91 8.48
C ASP A 11 -23.40 -1.80 9.35
N MET A 12 -23.29 -2.61 10.43
CA MET A 12 -22.07 -2.71 11.24
C MET A 12 -20.88 -3.19 10.41
N THR A 13 -21.05 -4.22 9.59
CA THR A 13 -20.00 -4.76 8.72
C THR A 13 -19.53 -3.70 7.73
N ALA A 14 -20.45 -3.02 7.04
CA ALA A 14 -20.13 -1.97 6.10
C ALA A 14 -19.36 -0.81 6.78
N TYR A 15 -19.82 -0.41 7.98
CA TYR A 15 -19.13 0.62 8.76
C TYR A 15 -17.70 0.22 9.14
N ILE A 16 -17.51 -0.99 9.67
CA ILE A 16 -16.21 -1.50 10.11
C ILE A 16 -15.24 -1.59 8.91
N LEU A 17 -15.68 -2.11 7.77
CA LEU A 17 -14.87 -2.21 6.55
C LEU A 17 -14.44 -0.84 6.00
N SER A 18 -15.28 0.20 6.19
CA SER A 18 -14.98 1.56 5.73
C SER A 18 -14.13 2.39 6.71
N HIS A 19 -13.84 1.86 7.90
CA HIS A 19 -13.04 2.53 8.94
C HIS A 19 -11.93 1.64 9.48
N PRO A 20 -11.01 1.15 8.62
CA PRO A 20 -9.89 0.33 9.08
C PRO A 20 -8.98 1.13 10.02
N HIS A 21 -8.25 0.43 10.89
CA HIS A 21 -7.31 0.99 11.89
C HIS A 21 -7.92 2.04 12.82
N THR A 22 -9.26 2.12 12.87
CA THR A 22 -9.96 3.11 13.70
C THR A 22 -10.63 2.42 14.89
N LEU A 23 -10.27 2.87 16.10
CA LEU A 23 -10.96 2.40 17.30
C LEU A 23 -12.41 2.90 17.28
N THR A 24 -13.36 1.98 17.11
CA THR A 24 -14.78 2.27 17.18
C THR A 24 -15.32 1.81 18.54
N PRO A 25 -15.72 2.75 19.43
CA PRO A 25 -16.26 2.39 20.74
C PRO A 25 -17.55 1.58 20.64
N LEU A 26 -17.73 0.58 21.52
CA LEU A 26 -18.99 -0.17 21.59
C LEU A 26 -20.21 0.75 21.79
N THR A 27 -20.04 1.82 22.56
CA THR A 27 -21.08 2.81 22.81
C THR A 27 -21.57 3.53 21.54
N PHE A 28 -20.72 3.63 20.52
CA PHE A 28 -21.13 4.16 19.21
C PHE A 28 -22.23 3.29 18.60
N PHE A 29 -22.03 1.98 18.54
CA PHE A 29 -23.02 1.06 17.99
C PHE A 29 -24.28 0.93 18.87
N VAL A 30 -24.10 0.94 20.20
CA VAL A 30 -25.23 0.95 21.15
C VAL A 30 -26.14 2.15 20.88
N LYS A 31 -25.59 3.34 20.75
CA LYS A 31 -26.34 4.56 20.43
C LYS A 31 -26.95 4.55 19.03
N LYS A 32 -26.15 4.15 18.03
CA LYS A 32 -26.58 4.12 16.61
C LYS A 32 -27.78 3.21 16.39
N TYR A 33 -27.84 2.06 17.09
CA TYR A 33 -28.88 1.05 16.86
C TYR A 33 -29.90 0.94 18.02
N GLU A 34 -29.78 1.75 19.03
CA GLU A 34 -30.66 1.72 20.24
C GLU A 34 -30.78 0.27 20.79
N SER A 35 -29.65 -0.44 20.85
CA SER A 35 -29.59 -1.86 21.19
C SER A 35 -28.75 -2.09 22.44
N ALA A 36 -29.06 -3.16 23.19
CA ALA A 36 -28.30 -3.51 24.38
C ALA A 36 -26.82 -3.81 24.04
N LYS A 37 -25.90 -3.47 24.95
CA LYS A 37 -24.47 -3.72 24.79
C LYS A 37 -24.14 -5.19 24.55
N SER A 38 -24.88 -6.11 25.21
CA SER A 38 -24.75 -7.55 24.99
C SER A 38 -25.06 -7.96 23.56
N SER A 39 -26.16 -7.45 22.99
CA SER A 39 -26.55 -7.74 21.60
C SER A 39 -25.51 -7.23 20.60
N ILE A 40 -24.93 -6.03 20.84
CA ILE A 40 -23.85 -5.48 20.01
C ILE A 40 -22.59 -6.36 20.11
N SER A 41 -22.23 -6.83 21.33
CA SER A 41 -21.08 -7.70 21.51
C SER A 41 -21.23 -9.05 20.81
N GLU A 42 -22.43 -9.63 20.82
CA GLU A 42 -22.73 -10.87 20.08
C GLU A 42 -22.60 -10.65 18.56
N ASP A 43 -23.13 -9.56 18.05
CA ASP A 43 -23.03 -9.24 16.61
C ASP A 43 -21.57 -9.02 16.18
N LEU A 44 -20.78 -8.31 16.98
CA LEU A 44 -19.35 -8.11 16.74
C LEU A 44 -18.59 -9.47 16.77
N THR A 45 -19.00 -10.40 17.63
CA THR A 45 -18.41 -11.75 17.66
C THR A 45 -18.68 -12.51 16.36
N ILE A 46 -19.87 -12.36 15.78
CA ILE A 46 -20.22 -12.96 14.49
C ILE A 46 -19.36 -12.35 13.38
N ILE A 47 -19.26 -11.01 13.35
CA ILE A 47 -18.47 -10.28 12.36
C ILE A 47 -16.98 -10.69 12.47
N LYS A 48 -16.43 -10.70 13.68
CA LYS A 48 -15.05 -11.11 13.95
C LYS A 48 -14.75 -12.50 13.40
N LYS A 49 -15.61 -13.47 13.71
CA LYS A 49 -15.46 -14.84 13.20
C LYS A 49 -15.52 -14.88 11.68
N THR A 50 -16.51 -14.20 11.09
CA THR A 50 -16.68 -14.17 9.63
C THR A 50 -15.49 -13.54 8.93
N PHE A 51 -14.94 -12.44 9.46
CA PHE A 51 -13.75 -11.79 8.88
C PHE A 51 -12.55 -12.72 8.86
N LYS A 52 -12.29 -13.40 9.99
CA LYS A 52 -11.22 -14.38 10.09
C LYS A 52 -11.41 -15.56 9.12
N ASP A 53 -12.63 -16.17 9.14
CA ASP A 53 -12.92 -17.37 8.34
C ASP A 53 -12.91 -17.09 6.82
N ARG A 54 -13.14 -15.83 6.42
CA ARG A 54 -13.17 -15.38 5.01
C ARG A 54 -11.94 -14.63 4.55
N GLY A 55 -10.94 -14.44 5.43
CA GLY A 55 -9.70 -13.76 5.07
C GLY A 55 -9.86 -12.26 4.76
N PHE A 56 -10.85 -11.58 5.37
CA PHE A 56 -11.01 -10.12 5.22
C PHE A 56 -10.00 -9.34 6.07
N GLY A 57 -9.48 -9.96 7.13
CA GLY A 57 -8.61 -9.35 8.12
C GLY A 57 -9.04 -9.68 9.55
N THR A 58 -8.46 -8.97 10.48
CA THR A 58 -8.65 -9.19 11.92
C THR A 58 -9.50 -8.09 12.54
N LEU A 59 -10.54 -8.47 13.31
CA LEU A 59 -11.31 -7.56 14.14
C LEU A 59 -10.94 -7.80 15.61
N GLU A 60 -10.22 -6.86 16.22
CA GLU A 60 -9.77 -6.95 17.60
C GLU A 60 -10.70 -6.21 18.55
N THR A 61 -10.83 -6.74 19.77
CA THR A 61 -11.57 -6.07 20.84
C THR A 61 -10.57 -5.42 21.80
N VAL A 62 -10.67 -4.11 21.93
CA VAL A 62 -9.88 -3.33 22.90
C VAL A 62 -10.69 -3.20 24.19
N ALA A 63 -10.11 -3.68 25.29
CA ALA A 63 -10.74 -3.62 26.62
C ALA A 63 -10.61 -2.23 27.26
N GLY A 64 -11.49 -1.92 28.22
CA GLY A 64 -11.42 -0.69 29.03
C GLY A 64 -12.67 0.19 28.93
N ALA A 65 -12.64 1.32 29.64
CA ALA A 65 -13.78 2.28 29.68
C ALA A 65 -14.05 2.91 28.32
N ALA A 66 -13.00 3.17 27.54
CA ALA A 66 -13.06 3.62 26.14
C ALA A 66 -12.92 2.46 25.16
N GLY A 67 -13.17 1.22 25.60
CA GLY A 67 -13.00 0.03 24.79
C GLY A 67 -13.96 -0.05 23.60
N GLY A 68 -13.51 -0.76 22.57
CA GLY A 68 -14.21 -0.86 21.31
C GLY A 68 -13.66 -1.99 20.45
N VAL A 69 -13.77 -1.82 19.16
CA VAL A 69 -13.19 -2.72 18.16
C VAL A 69 -12.32 -1.95 17.18
N ILE A 70 -11.26 -2.60 16.71
CA ILE A 70 -10.40 -2.12 15.63
C ILE A 70 -10.38 -3.20 14.56
N PHE A 71 -10.59 -2.79 13.32
CA PHE A 71 -10.47 -3.67 12.15
C PHE A 71 -9.13 -3.40 11.47
N THR A 72 -8.37 -4.47 11.27
CA THR A 72 -7.12 -4.46 10.50
C THR A 72 -7.33 -5.31 9.25
N PRO A 73 -7.36 -4.70 8.06
CA PRO A 73 -7.42 -5.45 6.80
C PRO A 73 -6.14 -6.26 6.62
N GLU A 74 -6.30 -7.54 6.33
CA GLU A 74 -5.20 -8.45 6.04
C GLU A 74 -5.59 -9.39 4.92
N ILE A 75 -4.62 -9.89 4.17
CA ILE A 75 -4.79 -10.96 3.21
C ILE A 75 -3.87 -12.13 3.60
N PRO A 76 -4.36 -13.38 3.59
CA PRO A 76 -3.50 -14.53 3.84
C PRO A 76 -2.35 -14.59 2.84
N PHE A 77 -1.14 -14.91 3.33
CA PHE A 77 0.08 -14.95 2.51
C PHE A 77 -0.06 -15.82 1.26
N ASP A 78 -0.63 -17.03 1.40
CA ASP A 78 -0.83 -17.93 0.25
C ASP A 78 -1.79 -17.34 -0.79
N THR A 79 -2.85 -16.66 -0.35
CA THR A 79 -3.79 -15.97 -1.25
C THR A 79 -3.09 -14.82 -1.98
N ALA A 80 -2.27 -14.03 -1.28
CA ALA A 80 -1.46 -12.98 -1.90
C ALA A 80 -0.49 -13.55 -2.95
N LYS A 81 0.15 -14.67 -2.62
CA LYS A 81 1.09 -15.37 -3.50
C LYS A 81 0.43 -15.91 -4.77
N GLU A 82 -0.76 -16.50 -4.64
CA GLU A 82 -1.56 -16.96 -5.79
C GLU A 82 -1.93 -15.79 -6.71
N MET A 83 -2.41 -14.68 -6.14
CA MET A 83 -2.77 -13.48 -6.89
C MET A 83 -1.57 -12.91 -7.66
N VAL A 84 -0.44 -12.78 -7.00
CA VAL A 84 0.80 -12.26 -7.64
C VAL A 84 1.34 -13.23 -8.68
N THR A 85 1.26 -14.54 -8.44
CA THR A 85 1.65 -15.55 -9.45
C THR A 85 0.80 -15.44 -10.72
N GLY A 86 -0.52 -15.25 -10.57
CA GLY A 86 -1.41 -15.00 -11.71
C GLY A 86 -1.03 -13.71 -12.47
N LEU A 87 -0.63 -12.67 -11.73
CA LEU A 87 -0.19 -11.42 -12.33
C LEU A 87 1.16 -11.54 -13.06
N CYS A 88 2.08 -12.38 -12.57
CA CYS A 88 3.32 -12.70 -13.27
C CYS A 88 3.04 -13.25 -14.68
N GLY A 89 2.05 -14.14 -14.83
CA GLY A 89 1.62 -14.67 -16.12
C GLY A 89 1.16 -13.56 -17.07
N ARG A 90 0.30 -12.65 -16.60
CA ARG A 90 -0.19 -11.50 -17.38
C ARG A 90 0.94 -10.57 -17.80
N LEU A 91 1.93 -10.34 -16.95
CA LEU A 91 3.07 -9.46 -17.22
C LEU A 91 4.13 -10.10 -18.12
N SER A 92 4.13 -11.41 -18.25
CA SER A 92 5.04 -12.14 -19.15
C SER A 92 4.52 -12.22 -20.61
N GLU A 93 3.36 -11.65 -20.93
CA GLU A 93 2.83 -11.58 -22.28
C GLU A 93 3.71 -10.71 -23.20
N GLN A 94 3.94 -11.16 -24.42
CA GLN A 94 4.92 -10.54 -25.37
C GLN A 94 4.54 -9.12 -25.78
N ASP A 95 3.26 -8.80 -25.83
CA ASP A 95 2.73 -7.49 -26.22
C ASP A 95 2.97 -6.39 -25.17
N ARG A 96 3.39 -6.79 -23.97
CA ARG A 96 3.77 -5.84 -22.91
C ARG A 96 5.16 -5.26 -23.03
N LEU A 97 5.97 -5.82 -23.93
CA LEU A 97 7.32 -5.33 -24.15
C LEU A 97 7.32 -4.11 -25.07
N LEU A 98 7.74 -2.98 -24.51
CA LEU A 98 7.92 -1.73 -25.24
C LEU A 98 9.37 -1.57 -25.75
N PRO A 99 9.60 -0.73 -26.78
CA PRO A 99 10.93 -0.36 -27.22
C PRO A 99 11.83 0.10 -26.08
N GLY A 100 13.09 -0.35 -26.07
CA GLY A 100 14.03 -0.04 -24.97
C GLY A 100 13.97 -0.99 -23.77
N GLY A 101 13.17 -2.08 -23.87
CA GLY A 101 13.06 -3.07 -22.78
C GLY A 101 12.18 -2.65 -21.62
N TYR A 102 11.31 -1.66 -21.83
CA TYR A 102 10.31 -1.26 -20.84
C TYR A 102 9.11 -2.21 -20.85
N VAL A 103 8.50 -2.41 -19.69
CA VAL A 103 7.27 -3.20 -19.53
C VAL A 103 6.07 -2.27 -19.41
N TYR A 104 5.03 -2.52 -20.21
CA TYR A 104 3.77 -1.78 -20.15
C TYR A 104 2.93 -2.21 -18.95
N LEU A 105 2.69 -1.28 -18.03
CA LEU A 105 1.96 -1.49 -16.77
C LEU A 105 0.71 -0.64 -16.63
N SER A 106 0.53 0.37 -17.49
CA SER A 106 -0.48 1.42 -17.23
C SER A 106 -1.91 0.93 -17.25
N ASP A 107 -2.23 -0.08 -18.06
CA ASP A 107 -3.54 -0.72 -18.11
C ASP A 107 -3.83 -1.46 -16.79
N LEU A 108 -2.86 -2.24 -16.30
CA LEU A 108 -2.98 -2.97 -15.03
C LEU A 108 -3.16 -2.02 -13.85
N LEU A 109 -2.38 -0.94 -13.81
CA LEU A 109 -2.49 0.09 -12.77
C LEU A 109 -3.73 0.98 -12.94
N GLY A 110 -4.54 0.76 -13.97
CA GLY A 110 -5.87 1.33 -14.18
C GLY A 110 -7.02 0.40 -13.76
N GLU A 111 -6.75 -0.88 -13.45
CA GLU A 111 -7.79 -1.83 -13.07
C GLU A 111 -8.20 -1.67 -11.59
N PRO A 112 -9.45 -1.27 -11.26
CA PRO A 112 -9.84 -1.01 -9.88
C PRO A 112 -9.71 -2.24 -8.96
N GLN A 113 -10.04 -3.42 -9.46
CA GLN A 113 -9.97 -4.65 -8.67
C GLN A 113 -8.51 -5.06 -8.39
N LEU A 114 -7.65 -4.94 -9.38
CA LEU A 114 -6.22 -5.23 -9.21
C LEU A 114 -5.57 -4.24 -8.23
N LEU A 115 -5.86 -2.95 -8.36
CA LEU A 115 -5.36 -1.93 -7.43
C LEU A 115 -5.81 -2.19 -6.00
N LYS A 116 -7.08 -2.59 -5.82
CA LYS A 116 -7.60 -2.99 -4.51
C LYS A 116 -6.78 -4.15 -3.92
N GLN A 117 -6.49 -5.18 -4.70
CA GLN A 117 -5.71 -6.33 -4.28
C GLN A 117 -4.26 -5.94 -3.94
N ILE A 118 -3.60 -5.18 -4.80
CA ILE A 118 -2.23 -4.67 -4.57
C ILE A 118 -2.18 -3.85 -3.27
N GLY A 119 -3.13 -2.93 -3.10
CA GLY A 119 -3.21 -2.09 -1.90
C GLY A 119 -3.36 -2.92 -0.62
N GLN A 120 -4.19 -3.97 -0.65
CA GLN A 120 -4.39 -4.86 0.49
C GLN A 120 -3.12 -5.69 0.78
N ILE A 121 -2.47 -6.26 -0.25
CA ILE A 121 -1.23 -7.03 -0.09
C ILE A 121 -0.15 -6.17 0.55
N ILE A 122 0.08 -4.96 0.03
CA ILE A 122 1.09 -4.05 0.58
C ILE A 122 0.75 -3.63 2.01
N ALA A 123 -0.50 -3.24 2.27
CA ALA A 123 -0.92 -2.83 3.62
C ALA A 123 -0.76 -3.96 4.64
N SER A 124 -1.02 -5.22 4.26
CA SER A 124 -0.86 -6.40 5.12
C SER A 124 0.58 -6.61 5.60
N GLN A 125 1.57 -6.17 4.85
CA GLN A 125 2.98 -6.24 5.22
C GLN A 125 3.32 -5.34 6.41
N TYR A 126 2.52 -4.31 6.63
CA TYR A 126 2.76 -3.28 7.65
C TYR A 126 1.80 -3.38 8.85
N VAL A 127 1.15 -4.52 9.03
CA VAL A 127 0.32 -4.78 10.22
C VAL A 127 1.18 -4.65 11.48
N GLY A 128 0.66 -3.91 12.47
CA GLY A 128 1.36 -3.63 13.72
C GLY A 128 2.41 -2.52 13.64
N LYS A 129 2.68 -1.97 12.46
CA LYS A 129 3.52 -0.77 12.30
C LYS A 129 2.66 0.49 12.27
N GLU A 130 3.12 1.52 12.95
CA GLU A 130 2.44 2.81 12.92
C GLU A 130 2.92 3.60 11.70
N ILE A 131 2.00 4.01 10.84
CA ILE A 131 2.24 4.79 9.63
C ILE A 131 1.35 6.03 9.67
N ASP A 132 1.90 7.19 9.34
CA ASP A 132 1.17 8.46 9.33
C ASP A 132 0.88 8.94 7.90
N ALA A 133 1.68 8.51 6.92
CA ALA A 133 1.46 8.84 5.51
C ALA A 133 2.10 7.82 4.57
N VAL A 134 1.52 7.66 3.38
CA VAL A 134 2.10 6.93 2.26
C VAL A 134 2.69 7.94 1.29
N MET A 135 3.97 7.79 0.89
CA MET A 135 4.64 8.66 -0.07
C MET A 135 4.89 7.95 -1.38
N THR A 136 4.63 8.65 -2.48
CA THR A 136 4.93 8.17 -3.84
C THR A 136 5.38 9.29 -4.73
N VAL A 137 5.98 8.95 -5.89
CA VAL A 137 6.29 9.94 -6.93
C VAL A 137 5.24 9.91 -8.03
N ALA A 138 4.88 11.08 -8.58
CA ALA A 138 4.03 11.15 -9.77
C ALA A 138 4.77 10.50 -10.97
N THR A 139 4.07 9.64 -11.79
CA THR A 139 2.61 9.50 -11.91
C THR A 139 2.08 8.10 -11.60
N LYS A 140 2.81 7.04 -11.99
CA LYS A 140 2.28 5.66 -11.96
C LYS A 140 2.18 5.06 -10.55
N GLY A 141 3.01 5.53 -9.61
CA GLY A 141 2.91 5.13 -8.21
C GLY A 141 1.64 5.64 -7.51
N VAL A 142 1.00 6.72 -8.05
CA VAL A 142 -0.15 7.38 -7.41
C VAL A 142 -1.34 6.44 -7.20
N PRO A 143 -1.81 5.65 -8.17
CA PRO A 143 -2.90 4.71 -7.96
C PRO A 143 -2.60 3.66 -6.87
N ILE A 144 -1.36 3.19 -6.82
CA ILE A 144 -0.91 2.21 -5.81
C ILE A 144 -0.91 2.84 -4.43
N ALA A 145 -0.31 4.02 -4.29
CA ALA A 145 -0.26 4.75 -3.02
C ALA A 145 -1.67 5.07 -2.50
N GLN A 146 -2.59 5.45 -3.38
CA GLN A 146 -3.99 5.68 -3.04
C GLN A 146 -4.66 4.39 -2.53
N ALA A 147 -4.43 3.26 -3.19
CA ALA A 147 -4.98 1.98 -2.76
C ALA A 147 -4.42 1.53 -1.40
N VAL A 148 -3.10 1.68 -1.18
CA VAL A 148 -2.44 1.37 0.10
C VAL A 148 -2.95 2.27 1.21
N SER A 149 -3.04 3.58 0.96
CA SER A 149 -3.53 4.57 1.93
C SER A 149 -4.96 4.29 2.38
N HIS A 150 -5.80 3.79 1.47
CA HIS A 150 -7.16 3.37 1.78
C HIS A 150 -7.19 2.25 2.83
N TYR A 151 -6.35 1.22 2.68
CA TYR A 151 -6.29 0.10 3.64
C TYR A 151 -5.63 0.47 4.96
N LEU A 152 -4.61 1.35 4.93
CA LEU A 152 -3.94 1.86 6.13
C LEU A 152 -4.75 2.97 6.83
N ASN A 153 -5.75 3.55 6.15
CA ASN A 153 -6.53 4.69 6.62
C ASN A 153 -5.67 5.92 6.98
N VAL A 154 -4.69 6.22 6.15
CA VAL A 154 -3.79 7.37 6.29
C VAL A 154 -3.74 8.18 4.99
N PRO A 155 -3.39 9.47 5.02
CA PRO A 155 -3.22 10.23 3.79
C PRO A 155 -2.06 9.71 2.95
N PHE A 156 -2.11 9.94 1.62
CA PHE A 156 -0.95 9.79 0.77
C PHE A 156 -0.47 11.15 0.25
N VAL A 157 0.84 11.25 0.03
CA VAL A 157 1.51 12.46 -0.44
C VAL A 157 2.25 12.19 -1.74
N ILE A 158 2.22 13.16 -2.65
CA ILE A 158 2.74 12.99 -4.01
C ILE A 158 3.97 13.87 -4.19
N VAL A 159 5.12 13.24 -4.32
CA VAL A 159 6.36 13.88 -4.74
C VAL A 159 6.30 14.17 -6.24
N ARG A 160 6.78 15.32 -6.65
CA ARG A 160 6.78 15.78 -8.04
C ARG A 160 8.17 16.12 -8.53
N ARG A 161 8.40 15.94 -9.82
CA ARG A 161 9.63 16.37 -10.50
C ARG A 161 9.54 17.82 -10.97
N ASP A 162 8.32 18.31 -11.20
CA ASP A 162 8.05 19.65 -11.69
C ASP A 162 7.25 20.46 -10.66
N SER A 163 7.69 21.70 -10.41
CA SER A 163 6.96 22.65 -9.55
C SER A 163 5.58 22.96 -10.09
N LYS A 164 4.58 22.92 -9.22
CA LYS A 164 3.21 23.36 -9.52
C LYS A 164 2.83 24.50 -8.58
N ILE A 165 2.25 25.55 -9.14
CA ILE A 165 1.79 26.72 -8.36
C ILE A 165 0.82 26.30 -7.25
N THR A 166 0.01 25.28 -7.51
CA THR A 166 -0.98 24.75 -6.55
C THR A 166 -0.38 24.07 -5.31
N GLU A 167 0.90 23.69 -5.35
CA GLU A 167 1.59 23.04 -4.21
C GLU A 167 2.05 24.06 -3.16
N GLY A 168 2.11 25.34 -3.52
CA GLY A 168 2.62 26.38 -2.63
C GLY A 168 4.13 26.27 -2.40
N SER A 169 4.58 26.58 -1.17
CA SER A 169 6.00 26.42 -0.83
C SER A 169 6.39 24.96 -0.72
N THR A 170 7.50 24.58 -1.36
CA THR A 170 8.01 23.21 -1.42
C THR A 170 9.38 23.07 -0.75
N VAL A 171 9.70 21.86 -0.33
CA VAL A 171 11.07 21.39 -0.05
C VAL A 171 11.50 20.59 -1.26
N SER A 172 12.74 20.73 -1.68
CA SER A 172 13.26 20.00 -2.84
C SER A 172 14.62 19.39 -2.57
N VAL A 173 14.87 18.23 -3.18
CA VAL A 173 16.15 17.55 -3.17
C VAL A 173 16.58 17.23 -4.60
N ASN A 174 17.90 17.19 -4.82
CA ASN A 174 18.48 16.64 -6.04
C ASN A 174 18.85 15.19 -5.80
N TYR A 175 18.59 14.35 -6.79
CA TYR A 175 18.92 12.94 -6.72
C TYR A 175 19.47 12.43 -8.07
N VAL A 176 20.21 11.33 -8.05
CA VAL A 176 20.70 10.70 -9.27
C VAL A 176 19.66 9.69 -9.73
N SER A 177 19.13 9.87 -10.93
CA SER A 177 18.20 8.91 -11.53
C SER A 177 18.93 7.59 -11.83
N GLY A 178 18.43 6.49 -11.27
CA GLY A 178 19.05 5.16 -11.42
C GLY A 178 19.03 4.59 -12.84
N SER A 179 18.26 5.18 -13.76
CA SER A 179 18.14 4.71 -15.16
C SER A 179 18.93 5.57 -16.15
N SER A 180 19.19 6.84 -15.85
CA SER A 180 19.81 7.79 -16.78
C SER A 180 21.12 8.39 -16.27
N GLU A 181 21.52 8.09 -15.03
CA GLU A 181 22.67 8.68 -14.33
C GLU A 181 22.64 10.23 -14.33
N ARG A 182 21.46 10.80 -14.53
CA ARG A 182 21.27 12.26 -14.54
C ARG A 182 20.86 12.75 -13.16
N ILE A 183 21.31 13.95 -12.83
CA ILE A 183 20.81 14.66 -11.66
C ILE A 183 19.43 15.19 -11.99
N GLU A 184 18.44 14.72 -11.25
CA GLU A 184 17.06 15.17 -11.32
C GLU A 184 16.66 15.82 -10.00
N LYS A 185 15.66 16.69 -10.04
CA LYS A 185 15.07 17.33 -8.87
C LYS A 185 13.73 16.66 -8.54
N MET A 186 13.44 16.51 -7.26
CA MET A 186 12.10 16.23 -6.80
C MET A 186 11.72 17.14 -5.64
N GLU A 187 10.42 17.35 -5.47
CA GLU A 187 9.91 18.29 -4.48
C GLU A 187 8.58 17.82 -3.88
N LEU A 188 8.34 18.28 -2.66
CA LEU A 188 7.11 18.03 -1.91
C LEU A 188 6.66 19.32 -1.23
N SER A 189 5.36 19.56 -1.21
CA SER A 189 4.78 20.70 -0.48
C SER A 189 5.11 20.63 1.00
N LYS A 190 5.54 21.77 1.59
CA LYS A 190 5.84 21.88 3.02
C LYS A 190 4.67 21.49 3.93
N ARG A 191 3.45 21.52 3.41
CA ARG A 191 2.24 21.18 4.17
C ARG A 191 1.92 19.68 4.15
N SER A 192 2.62 18.90 3.29
CA SER A 192 2.28 17.48 3.06
C SER A 192 2.72 16.57 4.20
N LEU A 193 3.85 16.86 4.85
CA LEU A 193 4.34 16.06 5.97
C LEU A 193 4.60 16.95 7.19
N LYS A 194 4.35 16.38 8.37
CA LYS A 194 4.75 17.00 9.64
C LYS A 194 6.05 16.37 10.12
N ARG A 195 6.83 17.13 10.89
CA ARG A 195 8.00 16.62 11.59
C ARG A 195 7.63 15.38 12.42
N GLY A 196 8.47 14.35 12.38
CA GLY A 196 8.25 13.10 13.09
C GLY A 196 7.18 12.19 12.49
N SER A 197 6.60 12.52 11.31
CA SER A 197 5.68 11.62 10.61
C SER A 197 6.40 10.34 10.20
N ARG A 198 5.74 9.20 10.39
CA ARG A 198 6.22 7.88 9.96
C ARG A 198 5.68 7.61 8.56
N VAL A 199 6.59 7.46 7.61
CA VAL A 199 6.29 7.46 6.18
C VAL A 199 6.59 6.09 5.56
N LEU A 200 5.60 5.53 4.88
CA LEU A 200 5.76 4.39 3.98
C LEU A 200 5.96 4.88 2.55
N VAL A 201 7.07 4.52 1.92
CA VAL A 201 7.30 4.78 0.50
C VAL A 201 6.72 3.66 -0.35
N VAL A 202 5.91 4.03 -1.35
CA VAL A 202 5.32 3.10 -2.32
C VAL A 202 5.55 3.63 -3.73
N ASP A 203 6.04 2.77 -4.65
CA ASP A 203 6.26 3.17 -6.04
C ASP A 203 5.86 2.04 -7.02
N ASP A 204 5.72 2.37 -8.31
CA ASP A 204 5.33 1.40 -9.34
C ASP A 204 6.49 0.50 -9.76
N PHE A 205 7.67 1.05 -9.96
CA PHE A 205 8.79 0.30 -10.53
C PHE A 205 10.15 0.73 -9.99
N MET A 206 10.97 -0.24 -9.61
CA MET A 206 12.34 0.03 -9.18
C MET A 206 13.38 -0.70 -10.05
N LYS A 207 14.38 0.04 -10.52
CA LYS A 207 15.58 -0.51 -11.19
C LYS A 207 16.83 -0.28 -10.33
N GLY A 208 17.39 0.90 -10.36
CA GLY A 208 18.59 1.26 -9.59
C GLY A 208 18.31 1.91 -8.22
N GLY A 209 17.04 2.22 -7.93
CA GLY A 209 16.63 2.80 -6.63
C GLY A 209 16.82 4.31 -6.49
N GLY A 210 17.26 5.03 -7.54
CA GLY A 210 17.52 6.48 -7.46
C GLY A 210 16.29 7.31 -7.05
N THR A 211 15.11 7.02 -7.63
CA THR A 211 13.85 7.71 -7.27
C THR A 211 13.50 7.49 -5.80
N VAL A 212 13.60 6.25 -5.33
CA VAL A 212 13.33 5.89 -3.94
C VAL A 212 14.33 6.55 -3.00
N ASN A 213 15.61 6.61 -3.37
CA ASN A 213 16.64 7.31 -2.61
C ASN A 213 16.37 8.83 -2.52
N GLY A 214 15.86 9.43 -3.58
CA GLY A 214 15.41 10.83 -3.56
C GLY A 214 14.21 11.05 -2.62
N MET A 215 13.23 10.12 -2.60
CA MET A 215 12.11 10.19 -1.64
C MET A 215 12.60 10.04 -0.19
N LYS A 216 13.59 9.15 0.06
CA LYS A 216 14.23 9.03 1.37
C LYS A 216 14.88 10.34 1.80
N ALA A 217 15.63 10.99 0.92
CA ALA A 217 16.25 12.29 1.21
C ALA A 217 15.19 13.38 1.52
N LEU A 218 14.04 13.37 0.82
CA LEU A 218 12.94 14.28 1.17
C LEU A 218 12.37 13.99 2.56
N ILE A 219 12.20 12.72 2.94
CA ILE A 219 11.74 12.35 4.28
C ILE A 219 12.68 12.87 5.34
N GLU A 220 14.00 12.78 5.12
CA GLU A 220 15.02 13.33 6.01
C GLU A 220 14.92 14.86 6.11
N GLU A 221 14.73 15.60 5.01
CA GLU A 221 14.54 17.06 5.00
C GLU A 221 13.27 17.52 5.75
N PHE A 222 12.24 16.67 5.81
CA PHE A 222 11.05 16.92 6.64
C PHE A 222 11.23 16.52 8.11
N GLU A 223 12.40 16.00 8.50
CA GLU A 223 12.64 15.42 9.81
C GLU A 223 11.57 14.38 10.17
N ALA A 224 11.19 13.56 9.17
CA ALA A 224 10.24 12.47 9.26
C ALA A 224 10.99 11.12 9.29
N GLU A 225 10.30 10.04 9.61
CA GLU A 225 10.83 8.68 9.75
C GLU A 225 10.41 7.80 8.58
N LEU A 226 11.35 7.09 7.97
CA LEU A 226 11.07 6.09 6.95
C LEU A 226 10.74 4.76 7.62
N VAL A 227 9.48 4.29 7.50
CA VAL A 227 9.01 3.01 8.06
C VAL A 227 9.35 1.83 7.17
N GLY A 228 9.31 2.03 5.87
CA GLY A 228 9.59 0.98 4.89
C GLY A 228 9.41 1.46 3.46
N ILE A 229 9.82 0.59 2.54
CA ILE A 229 9.74 0.82 1.10
C ILE A 229 9.12 -0.40 0.46
N THR A 230 8.06 -0.23 -0.31
CA THR A 230 7.47 -1.30 -1.13
C THR A 230 7.25 -0.82 -2.55
N VAL A 231 7.70 -1.61 -3.52
CA VAL A 231 7.47 -1.35 -4.94
C VAL A 231 6.59 -2.43 -5.55
N PHE A 232 5.74 -2.04 -6.49
CA PHE A 232 4.89 -2.99 -7.20
C PHE A 232 5.74 -3.97 -8.01
N ALA A 233 6.72 -3.46 -8.75
CA ALA A 233 7.63 -4.29 -9.53
C ALA A 233 9.07 -3.79 -9.44
N GLU A 234 10.01 -4.70 -9.54
CA GLU A 234 11.42 -4.40 -9.74
C GLU A 234 11.95 -5.09 -10.99
N SER A 235 13.09 -4.66 -11.52
CA SER A 235 13.85 -5.44 -12.49
C SER A 235 15.20 -5.84 -11.94
N THR A 236 15.77 -6.93 -12.44
CA THR A 236 17.18 -7.24 -12.22
C THR A 236 18.05 -6.05 -12.64
N PHE A 237 19.08 -5.80 -11.86
CA PHE A 237 19.99 -4.67 -12.06
C PHE A 237 21.43 -5.14 -11.90
N SER A 238 22.27 -4.94 -12.92
CA SER A 238 23.66 -5.38 -12.92
C SER A 238 24.61 -4.47 -12.13
N GLY A 239 24.16 -3.27 -11.73
CA GLY A 239 24.90 -2.32 -10.91
C GLY A 239 24.60 -2.47 -9.41
N ARG A 240 25.24 -1.62 -8.61
CA ARG A 240 24.89 -1.50 -7.19
C ARG A 240 23.61 -0.66 -7.02
N ARG A 241 22.62 -1.22 -6.38
CA ARG A 241 21.40 -0.46 -6.03
C ARG A 241 21.70 0.57 -4.95
N MET A 242 21.02 1.72 -5.04
CA MET A 242 21.12 2.79 -4.04
C MET A 242 20.32 2.45 -2.78
N ILE A 243 19.35 1.53 -2.87
CA ILE A 243 18.50 1.05 -1.79
C ILE A 243 18.55 -0.47 -1.78
N GLU A 244 18.85 -1.04 -0.62
CA GLU A 244 18.94 -2.48 -0.41
C GLU A 244 17.77 -3.01 0.46
N ASP A 245 17.28 -2.17 1.39
CA ASP A 245 16.16 -2.52 2.26
C ASP A 245 14.83 -2.03 1.67
N TYR A 246 14.16 -2.92 0.95
CA TYR A 246 12.85 -2.71 0.35
C TYR A 246 12.17 -4.05 0.05
N THR A 247 10.86 -3.99 -0.20
CA THR A 247 10.10 -5.13 -0.71
C THR A 247 9.55 -4.85 -2.11
N SER A 248 9.43 -5.91 -2.90
CA SER A 248 8.81 -5.90 -4.22
C SER A 248 7.77 -7.01 -4.31
N LEU A 249 6.63 -6.74 -4.97
CA LEU A 249 5.64 -7.79 -5.22
C LEU A 249 6.01 -8.63 -6.45
N LEU A 250 6.64 -8.03 -7.44
CA LEU A 250 7.01 -8.64 -8.71
C LEU A 250 8.48 -8.37 -9.03
N CYS A 251 9.12 -9.34 -9.68
CA CYS A 251 10.47 -9.17 -10.21
C CYS A 251 10.51 -9.53 -11.70
N VAL A 252 10.86 -8.56 -12.54
CA VAL A 252 11.18 -8.76 -13.95
C VAL A 252 12.60 -9.28 -14.02
N LYS A 253 12.75 -10.60 -14.20
CA LYS A 253 14.05 -11.31 -14.20
C LYS A 253 14.82 -11.10 -15.48
N ASP A 254 14.15 -11.19 -16.62
CA ASP A 254 14.76 -11.12 -17.93
C ASP A 254 13.85 -10.45 -18.95
N VAL A 255 14.45 -9.70 -19.84
CA VAL A 255 13.79 -9.03 -20.97
C VAL A 255 14.64 -9.22 -22.20
N ASP A 256 14.24 -10.13 -23.08
CA ASP A 256 14.87 -10.32 -24.38
C ASP A 256 14.10 -9.57 -25.47
N ILE A 257 14.67 -8.44 -25.90
CA ILE A 257 14.06 -7.58 -26.94
C ILE A 257 14.01 -8.29 -28.31
N ARG A 258 14.94 -9.21 -28.59
CA ARG A 258 15.04 -9.88 -29.89
C ARG A 258 13.96 -10.94 -30.04
N THR A 259 13.78 -11.76 -29.03
CA THR A 259 12.74 -12.82 -29.00
C THR A 259 11.41 -12.31 -28.47
N LYS A 260 11.35 -11.05 -28.00
CA LYS A 260 10.19 -10.44 -27.31
C LYS A 260 9.73 -11.27 -26.10
N ASN A 261 10.69 -11.77 -25.35
CA ASN A 261 10.41 -12.60 -24.19
C ASN A 261 10.58 -11.78 -22.89
N ILE A 262 9.62 -11.91 -21.99
CA ILE A 262 9.66 -11.30 -20.66
C ILE A 262 9.45 -12.40 -19.64
N THR A 263 10.32 -12.48 -18.64
CA THR A 263 10.17 -13.40 -17.53
C THR A 263 9.90 -12.60 -16.26
N VAL A 264 8.69 -12.76 -15.71
CA VAL A 264 8.28 -12.14 -14.45
C VAL A 264 8.01 -13.22 -13.42
N VAL A 265 8.51 -13.02 -12.21
CA VAL A 265 8.32 -13.92 -11.07
C VAL A 265 7.84 -13.12 -9.86
N PRO A 266 7.30 -13.78 -8.82
CA PRO A 266 7.04 -13.10 -7.55
C PRO A 266 8.31 -12.41 -7.03
N GLY A 267 8.13 -11.24 -6.42
CA GLY A 267 9.21 -10.44 -5.84
C GLY A 267 9.65 -10.94 -4.46
N ASN A 268 10.59 -10.21 -3.86
CA ASN A 268 11.19 -10.58 -2.57
C ASN A 268 10.22 -10.55 -1.37
N TYR A 269 9.04 -9.94 -1.52
CA TYR A 269 7.96 -10.05 -0.53
C TYR A 269 7.57 -11.51 -0.24
N PHE A 270 7.74 -12.40 -1.22
CA PHE A 270 7.39 -13.82 -1.14
C PHE A 270 8.57 -14.75 -0.85
N ASP A 271 9.76 -14.21 -0.60
CA ASP A 271 10.90 -14.98 -0.17
C ASP A 271 10.68 -15.44 1.28
N THR A 272 10.79 -16.74 1.52
CA THR A 272 10.43 -17.39 2.79
C THR A 272 11.25 -16.96 4.00
N ASP A 273 12.38 -16.27 3.78
CA ASP A 273 13.28 -15.82 4.85
C ASP A 273 12.84 -14.52 5.55
N ASN A 274 11.82 -13.82 5.05
CA ASN A 274 11.35 -12.53 5.59
C ASN A 274 10.13 -12.63 6.53
N ASN A 275 9.65 -13.85 6.85
CA ASN A 275 8.42 -14.07 7.62
C ASN A 275 8.67 -14.68 9.02
N ASN A 276 9.72 -14.26 9.71
CA ASN A 276 9.93 -14.56 11.15
C ASN A 276 9.87 -13.30 12.01
#